data_8e066464cbb9b05e29fdcf3addff64d2
#
_entry.id   8e066464cbb9b05e29fdcf3addff64d2
#
_cell.length_a   1.000
_cell.length_b   1.000
_cell.length_c   1.000
_cell.angle_alpha   90.00
_cell.angle_beta   90.00
_cell.angle_gamma   90.00
#
_symmetry.space_group_name_H-M   'P 1'
#
loop_
_entity.id
_entity.type
_entity.pdbx_description
1 polymer ?
#
loop_
_entity_poly.entity_id
_entity_poly.type
_entity_poly.pdbx_seq_one_letter_code
_entity_poly.pdbx_strand_id
1 'polypeptide(L)'
;MTLAGKPQSAASQEDDHALASRLFREIAEMTPDVEGVSRPAFSDVETKTLAYLEDFARSEGLDVWYDDGCNANFCLPQDRDAERFIVIGSHVDSVPFGGNYDGLAGVIAGLMCLVRARRAGKSFRRPVHVLAMRGEESAWFGPCYIGSKVLTGQLTETEAKARHKGDGRTLADHMGEIGLPTERIADREPLIDCSRIEAYLELHIEQGPLLIGKNLPAAIVSGIRGNFRHRAIDCIGEAGHSGAVPKAYRRDPVLAFADLMVRLDESWTTILNKGADLVLTSGMVSTDRETNALSRIPDRLTFSLDIRSQSAETLDEMRSLVATEMKQIEKDRKVRFELDEGMYSAPAICDASVVSDLRDAMGRTGLEPFVMPSGGGHDAAVFSAAGVPAGMVFVRNRNGSHNPDEAMDVSDFLAACDIFSAYLEEQA
;
A
#
# COMPACT_ATOMS: atom_id res chain seq x y z
N MET A 1 -14.70 -63.51 16.82
CA MET A 1 -15.58 -62.39 16.45
C MET A 1 -14.87 -61.10 16.74
N THR A 2 -14.21 -60.57 15.71
CA THR A 2 -13.44 -59.36 15.79
C THR A 2 -14.35 -58.21 15.33
N LEU A 3 -14.64 -57.27 16.21
CA LEU A 3 -15.40 -56.07 15.90
C LEU A 3 -14.53 -55.14 15.05
N ALA A 4 -14.87 -55.04 13.77
CA ALA A 4 -14.30 -54.04 12.88
C ALA A 4 -14.78 -52.66 13.32
N GLY A 5 -13.84 -51.79 13.69
CA GLY A 5 -14.10 -50.38 13.94
C GLY A 5 -14.62 -49.70 12.67
N LYS A 6 -15.73 -48.99 12.80
CA LYS A 6 -16.24 -48.13 11.74
C LYS A 6 -15.18 -47.06 11.43
N PRO A 7 -14.89 -46.74 10.16
CA PRO A 7 -14.06 -45.60 9.83
C PRO A 7 -14.76 -44.31 10.33
N GLN A 8 -14.03 -43.47 11.05
CA GLN A 8 -14.45 -42.08 11.33
C GLN A 8 -14.73 -41.41 9.99
N SER A 9 -15.94 -40.87 9.84
CA SER A 9 -16.28 -40.04 8.70
C SER A 9 -15.28 -38.90 8.61
N ALA A 10 -14.47 -38.85 7.56
CA ALA A 10 -13.70 -37.64 7.21
C ALA A 10 -14.76 -36.54 7.06
N ALA A 11 -14.70 -35.54 7.93
CA ALA A 11 -15.41 -34.27 7.70
C ALA A 11 -14.93 -33.78 6.34
N SER A 12 -15.87 -33.46 5.43
CA SER A 12 -15.51 -32.86 4.13
C SER A 12 -14.68 -31.63 4.42
N GLN A 13 -13.44 -31.56 3.91
CA GLN A 13 -12.62 -30.36 4.00
C GLN A 13 -13.41 -29.20 3.38
N GLU A 14 -13.44 -28.09 4.09
CA GLU A 14 -13.98 -26.83 3.60
C GLU A 14 -13.25 -26.45 2.30
N ASP A 15 -13.98 -26.08 1.25
CA ASP A 15 -13.37 -25.64 0.00
C ASP A 15 -12.71 -24.26 0.14
N ASP A 16 -11.83 -23.92 -0.78
CA ASP A 16 -11.05 -22.69 -0.73
C ASP A 16 -11.91 -21.42 -0.72
N HIS A 17 -13.04 -21.45 -1.44
CA HIS A 17 -13.94 -20.29 -1.50
C HIS A 17 -14.66 -20.09 -0.16
N ALA A 18 -15.16 -21.15 0.43
CA ALA A 18 -15.79 -21.09 1.75
C ALA A 18 -14.79 -20.69 2.82
N LEU A 19 -13.56 -21.23 2.78
CA LEU A 19 -12.49 -20.91 3.71
C LEU A 19 -12.10 -19.42 3.63
N ALA A 20 -11.79 -18.90 2.45
CA ALA A 20 -11.42 -17.49 2.28
C ALA A 20 -12.57 -16.57 2.71
N SER A 21 -13.82 -16.88 2.29
CA SER A 21 -15.01 -16.13 2.68
C SER A 21 -15.20 -16.09 4.20
N ARG A 22 -14.94 -17.21 4.87
CA ARG A 22 -15.04 -17.33 6.33
C ARG A 22 -13.98 -16.46 7.03
N LEU A 23 -12.71 -16.54 6.61
CA LEU A 23 -11.62 -15.78 7.22
C LEU A 23 -11.87 -14.27 7.13
N PHE A 24 -12.22 -13.78 5.95
CA PHE A 24 -12.55 -12.37 5.79
C PHE A 24 -13.75 -11.93 6.63
N ARG A 25 -14.82 -12.73 6.65
CA ARG A 25 -16.02 -12.42 7.43
C ARG A 25 -15.74 -12.40 8.93
N GLU A 26 -15.08 -13.43 9.47
CA GLU A 26 -14.84 -13.53 10.91
C GLU A 26 -13.92 -12.42 11.42
N ILE A 27 -12.91 -12.02 10.63
CA ILE A 27 -12.06 -10.88 10.97
C ILE A 27 -12.86 -9.57 10.91
N ALA A 28 -13.71 -9.37 9.92
CA ALA A 28 -14.58 -8.18 9.88
C ALA A 28 -15.52 -8.11 11.09
N GLU A 29 -16.12 -9.25 11.48
CA GLU A 29 -17.01 -9.33 12.65
C GLU A 29 -16.28 -9.08 13.98
N MET A 30 -14.97 -9.32 14.04
CA MET A 30 -14.13 -9.02 15.22
C MET A 30 -13.69 -7.57 15.30
N THR A 31 -13.70 -6.86 14.18
CA THR A 31 -13.09 -5.51 14.06
C THR A 31 -14.06 -4.45 13.53
N PRO A 32 -15.36 -4.46 13.92
CA PRO A 32 -16.35 -3.52 13.40
C PRO A 32 -16.06 -2.10 13.90
N ASP A 33 -16.35 -1.13 13.05
CA ASP A 33 -16.46 0.28 13.43
C ASP A 33 -17.91 0.76 13.24
N VAL A 34 -18.17 2.05 13.38
CA VAL A 34 -19.50 2.66 13.12
C VAL A 34 -19.94 2.35 11.68
N GLU A 35 -19.01 2.45 10.74
CA GLU A 35 -19.13 1.98 9.35
C GLU A 35 -17.82 1.27 8.98
N GLY A 36 -17.89 0.15 8.24
CA GLY A 36 -16.72 -0.61 7.85
C GLY A 36 -15.99 -1.28 9.02
N VAL A 37 -14.68 -1.34 8.95
CA VAL A 37 -13.80 -1.92 9.96
C VAL A 37 -12.70 -0.94 10.38
N SER A 38 -12.18 -1.12 11.61
CA SER A 38 -11.00 -0.40 12.09
C SER A 38 -10.08 -1.34 12.86
N ARG A 39 -8.85 -1.48 12.37
CA ARG A 39 -7.77 -2.23 13.01
C ARG A 39 -6.59 -1.28 13.27
N PRO A 40 -6.65 -0.49 14.37
CA PRO A 40 -5.60 0.49 14.65
C PRO A 40 -4.23 -0.17 14.80
N ALA A 41 -3.23 0.40 14.15
CA ALA A 41 -1.85 -0.04 14.24
C ALA A 41 -1.35 -0.11 15.71
N PHE A 42 -0.66 -1.17 16.07
CA PHE A 42 -0.11 -1.45 17.42
C PHE A 42 -1.16 -1.45 18.54
N SER A 43 -2.40 -1.78 18.23
CA SER A 43 -3.50 -1.86 19.19
C SER A 43 -3.84 -3.30 19.60
N ASP A 44 -4.72 -3.41 20.62
CA ASP A 44 -5.31 -4.70 21.01
C ASP A 44 -6.15 -5.32 19.89
N VAL A 45 -6.77 -4.51 19.03
CA VAL A 45 -7.57 -5.01 17.90
C VAL A 45 -6.69 -5.69 16.86
N GLU A 46 -5.60 -5.04 16.48
CA GLU A 46 -4.59 -5.63 15.58
C GLU A 46 -3.99 -6.90 16.20
N THR A 47 -3.65 -6.88 17.50
CA THR A 47 -3.13 -8.04 18.23
C THR A 47 -4.10 -9.21 18.24
N LYS A 48 -5.41 -8.96 18.45
CA LYS A 48 -6.45 -9.99 18.37
C LYS A 48 -6.61 -10.56 16.95
N THR A 49 -6.44 -9.72 15.93
CA THR A 49 -6.45 -10.19 14.53
C THR A 49 -5.30 -11.16 14.26
N LEU A 50 -4.08 -10.83 14.72
CA LEU A 50 -2.94 -11.74 14.61
C LEU A 50 -3.15 -13.04 15.39
N ALA A 51 -3.69 -12.97 16.61
CA ALA A 51 -4.01 -14.16 17.41
C ALA A 51 -5.07 -15.07 16.74
N TYR A 52 -6.08 -14.47 16.10
CA TYR A 52 -7.05 -15.25 15.31
C TYR A 52 -6.38 -15.99 14.13
N LEU A 53 -5.48 -15.30 13.41
CA LEU A 53 -4.73 -15.91 12.30
C LEU A 53 -3.78 -17.02 12.82
N GLU A 54 -3.18 -16.86 14.00
CA GLU A 54 -2.37 -17.87 14.66
C GLU A 54 -3.21 -19.12 14.98
N ASP A 55 -4.35 -18.94 15.64
CA ASP A 55 -5.25 -20.06 16.00
C ASP A 55 -5.72 -20.82 14.75
N PHE A 56 -6.09 -20.08 13.71
CA PHE A 56 -6.44 -20.67 12.42
C PHE A 56 -5.28 -21.46 11.83
N ALA A 57 -4.09 -20.89 11.72
CA ALA A 57 -2.92 -21.53 11.11
C ALA A 57 -2.52 -22.79 11.87
N ARG A 58 -2.52 -22.75 13.21
CA ARG A 58 -2.27 -23.93 14.06
C ARG A 58 -3.31 -25.03 13.85
N SER A 59 -4.58 -24.66 13.67
CA SER A 59 -5.65 -25.64 13.40
C SER A 59 -5.47 -26.35 12.05
N GLU A 60 -4.84 -25.70 11.06
CA GLU A 60 -4.47 -26.30 9.77
C GLU A 60 -3.11 -27.04 9.81
N GLY A 61 -2.45 -27.08 10.98
CA GLY A 61 -1.19 -27.78 11.19
C GLY A 61 0.03 -27.05 10.61
N LEU A 62 -0.05 -25.73 10.53
CA LEU A 62 1.08 -24.85 10.21
C LEU A 62 1.90 -24.52 11.46
N ASP A 63 3.16 -24.20 11.29
CA ASP A 63 3.99 -23.66 12.35
C ASP A 63 3.83 -22.13 12.42
N VAL A 64 3.81 -21.58 13.65
CA VAL A 64 3.55 -20.17 13.91
C VAL A 64 4.46 -19.63 14.97
N TRP A 65 5.05 -18.44 14.74
CA TRP A 65 5.84 -17.70 15.73
C TRP A 65 5.71 -16.19 15.52
N TYR A 66 6.07 -15.45 16.55
CA TYR A 66 6.23 -14.00 16.45
C TYR A 66 7.71 -13.66 16.33
N ASP A 67 8.04 -12.72 15.43
CA ASP A 67 9.39 -12.17 15.32
C ASP A 67 9.65 -11.05 16.35
N ASP A 68 10.86 -10.52 16.36
CA ASP A 68 11.24 -9.42 17.27
C ASP A 68 10.49 -8.11 16.98
N GLY A 69 9.84 -7.98 15.82
CA GLY A 69 8.93 -6.90 15.49
C GLY A 69 7.48 -7.15 15.92
N CYS A 70 7.24 -8.24 16.66
CA CYS A 70 5.90 -8.69 17.07
C CYS A 70 4.93 -8.93 15.91
N ASN A 71 5.44 -9.23 14.70
CA ASN A 71 4.64 -9.68 13.58
C ASN A 71 4.47 -11.20 13.64
N ALA A 72 3.34 -11.71 13.14
CA ALA A 72 3.12 -13.15 13.10
C ALA A 72 3.71 -13.75 11.82
N ASN A 73 4.43 -14.85 11.98
CA ASN A 73 5.04 -15.60 10.90
C ASN A 73 4.46 -17.01 10.86
N PHE A 74 4.26 -17.54 9.65
CA PHE A 74 3.66 -18.85 9.41
C PHE A 74 4.45 -19.60 8.35
N CYS A 75 4.57 -20.94 8.50
CA CYS A 75 5.16 -21.77 7.47
C CYS A 75 4.67 -23.23 7.58
N LEU A 76 5.05 -24.05 6.60
CA LEU A 76 4.96 -25.50 6.77
C LEU A 76 5.95 -25.93 7.86
N PRO A 77 5.62 -26.92 8.72
CA PRO A 77 6.49 -27.29 9.87
C PRO A 77 7.94 -27.62 9.50
N GLN A 78 8.15 -28.21 8.30
CA GLN A 78 9.50 -28.52 7.83
C GLN A 78 10.31 -27.31 7.37
N ASP A 79 9.67 -26.16 7.13
CA ASP A 79 10.31 -24.94 6.61
C ASP A 79 10.72 -23.95 7.73
N ARG A 80 10.38 -24.26 8.99
CA ARG A 80 10.58 -23.38 10.15
C ARG A 80 12.01 -22.89 10.31
N ASP A 81 12.97 -23.76 10.17
CA ASP A 81 14.37 -23.48 10.38
C ASP A 81 15.16 -23.34 9.07
N ALA A 82 14.45 -23.08 7.97
CA ALA A 82 15.06 -22.92 6.67
C ALA A 82 16.09 -21.78 6.67
N GLU A 83 17.26 -22.02 6.11
CA GLU A 83 18.33 -21.03 6.02
C GLU A 83 17.96 -19.88 5.07
N ARG A 84 17.28 -20.20 3.97
CA ARG A 84 16.77 -19.25 2.97
C ARG A 84 15.32 -19.57 2.62
N PHE A 85 14.53 -18.54 2.37
CA PHE A 85 13.10 -18.69 2.12
C PHE A 85 12.50 -17.55 1.29
N ILE A 86 11.35 -17.80 0.68
CA ILE A 86 10.50 -16.78 0.08
C ILE A 86 9.57 -16.26 1.17
N VAL A 87 9.34 -14.95 1.23
CA VAL A 87 8.33 -14.34 2.09
C VAL A 87 7.12 -13.94 1.25
N ILE A 88 5.92 -14.37 1.66
CA ILE A 88 4.65 -13.78 1.22
C ILE A 88 4.15 -12.95 2.39
N GLY A 89 4.01 -11.65 2.22
CA GLY A 89 3.65 -10.77 3.34
C GLY A 89 2.74 -9.64 2.93
N SER A 90 2.05 -9.08 3.91
CA SER A 90 1.33 -7.82 3.88
C SER A 90 0.94 -7.46 5.32
N HIS A 91 0.11 -6.42 5.50
CA HIS A 91 -0.27 -5.91 6.81
C HIS A 91 -1.67 -6.35 7.25
N VAL A 92 -1.93 -6.25 8.56
CA VAL A 92 -3.23 -6.59 9.15
C VAL A 92 -3.99 -5.38 9.69
N ASP A 93 -3.31 -4.25 9.93
CA ASP A 93 -3.97 -3.02 10.31
C ASP A 93 -4.80 -2.44 9.16
N SER A 94 -5.67 -1.49 9.46
CA SER A 94 -6.48 -0.77 8.50
C SER A 94 -6.65 0.69 8.91
N VAL A 95 -7.03 1.54 7.97
CA VAL A 95 -7.45 2.92 8.29
C VAL A 95 -8.74 2.93 9.12
N PRO A 96 -9.06 4.04 9.83
CA PRO A 96 -10.37 4.21 10.46
C PRO A 96 -11.49 4.17 9.43
N PHE A 97 -12.61 3.51 9.77
CA PHE A 97 -13.76 3.34 8.87
C PHE A 97 -13.36 2.77 7.50
N GLY A 98 -12.36 1.89 7.50
CA GLY A 98 -11.78 1.28 6.29
C GLY A 98 -12.59 0.10 5.78
N GLY A 99 -12.09 -0.46 4.68
CA GLY A 99 -12.50 -1.76 4.17
C GLY A 99 -11.79 -2.92 4.90
N ASN A 100 -12.18 -4.12 4.57
CA ASN A 100 -11.67 -5.31 5.24
C ASN A 100 -10.54 -6.01 4.47
N TYR A 101 -10.29 -5.63 3.23
CA TYR A 101 -9.44 -6.38 2.30
C TYR A 101 -8.05 -5.78 2.14
N ASP A 102 -7.93 -4.47 2.35
CA ASP A 102 -6.67 -3.72 2.29
C ASP A 102 -5.64 -4.34 3.24
N GLY A 103 -4.46 -4.74 2.71
CA GLY A 103 -3.40 -5.48 3.39
C GLY A 103 -3.77 -6.91 3.77
N LEU A 104 -4.90 -7.08 4.46
CA LEU A 104 -5.35 -8.39 4.95
C LEU A 104 -5.46 -9.45 3.84
N ALA A 105 -5.83 -9.05 2.62
CA ALA A 105 -5.90 -9.95 1.48
C ALA A 105 -4.55 -10.61 1.19
N GLY A 106 -3.43 -9.87 1.31
CA GLY A 106 -2.09 -10.42 1.10
C GLY A 106 -1.69 -11.46 2.13
N VAL A 107 -2.01 -11.22 3.40
CA VAL A 107 -1.77 -12.17 4.49
C VAL A 107 -2.59 -13.45 4.29
N ILE A 108 -3.89 -13.32 4.01
CA ILE A 108 -4.76 -14.48 3.78
C ILE A 108 -4.33 -15.24 2.52
N ALA A 109 -3.87 -14.56 1.45
CA ALA A 109 -3.35 -15.23 0.25
C ALA A 109 -2.14 -16.11 0.54
N GLY A 110 -1.19 -15.61 1.33
CA GLY A 110 -0.06 -16.40 1.80
C GLY A 110 -0.50 -17.63 2.59
N LEU A 111 -1.41 -17.45 3.55
CA LEU A 111 -1.98 -18.58 4.33
C LEU A 111 -2.71 -19.58 3.44
N MET A 112 -3.48 -19.15 2.45
CA MET A 112 -4.14 -20.03 1.49
C MET A 112 -3.12 -20.89 0.72
N CYS A 113 -1.98 -20.35 0.30
CA CYS A 113 -0.91 -21.12 -0.33
C CYS A 113 -0.37 -22.20 0.60
N LEU A 114 -0.08 -21.87 1.87
CA LEU A 114 0.41 -22.84 2.87
C LEU A 114 -0.62 -23.92 3.16
N VAL A 115 -1.89 -23.55 3.38
CA VAL A 115 -2.99 -24.49 3.67
C VAL A 115 -3.23 -25.45 2.52
N ARG A 116 -3.25 -24.94 1.28
CA ARG A 116 -3.37 -25.79 0.07
C ARG A 116 -2.24 -26.82 -0.01
N ALA A 117 -0.99 -26.38 0.18
CA ALA A 117 0.15 -27.29 0.18
C ALA A 117 0.05 -28.32 1.32
N ARG A 118 -0.28 -27.88 2.54
CA ARG A 118 -0.45 -28.75 3.72
C ARG A 118 -1.52 -29.80 3.52
N ARG A 119 -2.71 -29.40 3.05
CA ARG A 119 -3.85 -30.30 2.80
C ARG A 119 -3.57 -31.30 1.67
N ALA A 120 -2.80 -30.86 0.64
CA ALA A 120 -2.36 -31.73 -0.45
C ALA A 120 -1.18 -32.65 -0.08
N GLY A 121 -0.60 -32.51 1.12
CA GLY A 121 0.62 -33.22 1.51
C GLY A 121 1.85 -32.88 0.67
N LYS A 122 1.87 -31.67 0.08
CA LYS A 122 2.95 -31.15 -0.77
C LYS A 122 3.88 -30.27 0.05
N SER A 123 5.13 -30.16 -0.41
CA SER A 123 6.11 -29.17 0.05
C SER A 123 6.45 -28.26 -1.13
N PHE A 124 6.80 -27.03 -0.83
CA PHE A 124 7.44 -26.17 -1.80
C PHE A 124 8.90 -26.57 -1.96
N ARG A 125 9.47 -26.37 -3.14
CA ARG A 125 10.90 -26.65 -3.36
C ARG A 125 11.78 -25.64 -2.63
N ARG A 126 11.32 -24.39 -2.53
CA ARG A 126 11.91 -23.36 -1.70
C ARG A 126 11.01 -23.15 -0.49
N PRO A 127 11.56 -23.08 0.73
CA PRO A 127 10.77 -22.79 1.91
C PRO A 127 9.98 -21.48 1.74
N VAL A 128 8.76 -21.47 2.27
CA VAL A 128 7.87 -20.31 2.18
C VAL A 128 7.44 -19.91 3.59
N HIS A 129 7.71 -18.66 3.94
CA HIS A 129 7.22 -18.02 5.15
C HIS A 129 6.14 -17.01 4.80
N VAL A 130 5.05 -16.98 5.54
CA VAL A 130 4.02 -15.94 5.44
C VAL A 130 4.23 -14.98 6.59
N LEU A 131 4.20 -13.68 6.32
CA LEU A 131 4.47 -12.61 7.27
C LEU A 131 3.26 -11.68 7.36
N ALA A 132 2.57 -11.71 8.50
CA ALA A 132 1.48 -10.78 8.82
C ALA A 132 2.03 -9.61 9.63
N MET A 133 2.21 -8.47 9.00
CA MET A 133 2.84 -7.28 9.57
C MET A 133 1.85 -6.35 10.24
N ARG A 134 2.38 -5.55 11.15
CA ARG A 134 1.68 -4.49 11.87
C ARG A 134 1.97 -3.13 11.26
N GLY A 135 0.99 -2.22 11.36
CA GLY A 135 1.25 -0.79 11.27
C GLY A 135 1.78 -0.31 9.92
N GLU A 136 1.20 -0.73 8.83
CA GLU A 136 1.51 -0.20 7.50
C GLU A 136 0.91 1.19 7.32
N GLU A 137 -0.32 1.38 7.79
CA GLU A 137 -1.18 2.51 7.51
C GLU A 137 -0.77 3.80 8.24
N SER A 138 -0.62 4.87 7.48
CA SER A 138 -0.28 6.18 8.03
C SER A 138 -1.39 6.86 8.83
N ALA A 139 -2.59 6.29 8.82
CA ALA A 139 -3.78 6.91 9.37
C ALA A 139 -3.67 7.19 10.87
N TRP A 140 -2.97 6.34 11.63
CA TRP A 140 -2.92 6.38 13.08
C TRP A 140 -1.81 7.28 13.64
N PHE A 141 -0.61 7.21 13.08
CA PHE A 141 0.58 7.92 13.57
C PHE A 141 1.14 8.95 12.58
N GLY A 142 0.80 8.86 11.29
CA GLY A 142 1.38 9.68 10.23
C GLY A 142 2.47 8.98 9.41
N PRO A 143 3.50 8.38 9.99
CA PRO A 143 4.38 7.44 9.29
C PRO A 143 3.64 6.22 8.77
N CYS A 144 4.12 5.64 7.65
CA CYS A 144 3.63 4.41 7.03
C CYS A 144 4.72 3.33 7.00
N TYR A 145 4.31 2.08 6.73
CA TYR A 145 5.21 0.91 6.62
C TYR A 145 6.00 0.65 7.92
N ILE A 146 5.39 0.88 9.07
CA ILE A 146 6.12 0.87 10.35
C ILE A 146 6.67 -0.54 10.61
N GLY A 147 5.86 -1.58 10.44
CA GLY A 147 6.26 -2.97 10.67
C GLY A 147 7.45 -3.40 9.82
N SER A 148 7.38 -3.20 8.51
CA SER A 148 8.49 -3.53 7.60
C SER A 148 9.72 -2.65 7.84
N LYS A 149 9.56 -1.35 8.14
CA LYS A 149 10.69 -0.48 8.51
C LYS A 149 11.37 -0.89 9.81
N VAL A 150 10.61 -1.34 10.80
CA VAL A 150 11.15 -1.89 12.05
C VAL A 150 11.95 -3.15 11.75
N LEU A 151 11.40 -4.08 10.99
CA LEU A 151 12.09 -5.32 10.63
C LEU A 151 13.40 -5.07 9.88
N THR A 152 13.42 -4.09 8.98
CA THR A 152 14.57 -3.83 8.10
C THR A 152 15.52 -2.73 8.63
N GLY A 153 15.30 -2.20 9.84
CA GLY A 153 16.11 -1.14 10.43
C GLY A 153 15.99 0.22 9.74
N GLN A 154 14.87 0.47 9.05
CA GLN A 154 14.64 1.71 8.31
C GLN A 154 13.78 2.74 9.06
N LEU A 155 13.16 2.37 10.19
CA LEU A 155 12.37 3.32 10.99
C LEU A 155 13.29 4.41 11.55
N THR A 156 12.93 5.67 11.31
CA THR A 156 13.70 6.82 11.81
C THR A 156 13.29 7.22 13.22
N GLU A 157 14.19 7.88 13.95
CA GLU A 157 13.90 8.43 15.27
C GLU A 157 12.72 9.43 15.24
N THR A 158 12.62 10.22 14.16
CA THR A 158 11.50 11.17 13.97
C THR A 158 10.17 10.42 13.83
N GLU A 159 10.14 9.32 13.07
CA GLU A 159 8.94 8.49 12.93
C GLU A 159 8.57 7.81 14.25
N ALA A 160 9.54 7.30 15.01
CA ALA A 160 9.29 6.69 16.31
C ALA A 160 8.67 7.69 17.34
N LYS A 161 8.95 8.98 17.19
CA LYS A 161 8.38 10.08 18.01
C LYS A 161 7.02 10.58 17.49
N ALA A 162 6.53 10.09 16.36
CA ALA A 162 5.22 10.45 15.84
C ALA A 162 4.13 10.11 16.85
N ARG A 163 3.09 10.96 16.92
CA ARG A 163 2.04 10.82 17.93
C ARG A 163 0.80 10.19 17.35
N HIS A 164 0.26 9.24 18.10
CA HIS A 164 -1.03 8.64 17.80
C HIS A 164 -2.14 9.70 17.81
N LYS A 165 -2.98 9.71 16.80
CA LYS A 165 -4.02 10.73 16.61
C LYS A 165 -5.12 10.70 17.69
N GLY A 166 -5.34 9.54 18.32
CA GLY A 166 -6.39 9.36 19.32
C GLY A 166 -5.95 9.76 20.73
N ASP A 167 -4.82 9.23 21.23
CA ASP A 167 -4.37 9.40 22.60
C ASP A 167 -3.15 10.31 22.78
N GLY A 168 -2.51 10.71 21.68
CA GLY A 168 -1.35 11.61 21.66
C GLY A 168 -0.03 10.99 22.14
N ARG A 169 0.00 9.71 22.49
CA ARG A 169 1.21 8.97 22.86
C ARG A 169 2.10 8.74 21.65
N THR A 170 3.38 8.52 21.87
CA THR A 170 4.31 8.28 20.77
C THR A 170 4.16 6.87 20.20
N LEU A 171 4.58 6.69 18.94
CA LEU A 171 4.69 5.37 18.33
C LEU A 171 5.62 4.45 19.15
N ALA A 172 6.74 4.97 19.66
CA ALA A 172 7.65 4.23 20.53
C ALA A 172 6.96 3.72 21.82
N ASP A 173 6.05 4.51 22.42
CA ASP A 173 5.28 4.08 23.58
C ASP A 173 4.37 2.89 23.24
N HIS A 174 3.64 2.96 22.13
CA HIS A 174 2.78 1.86 21.66
C HIS A 174 3.57 0.60 21.31
N MET A 175 4.69 0.75 20.60
CA MET A 175 5.59 -0.38 20.31
C MET A 175 6.11 -1.04 21.59
N GLY A 176 6.53 -0.24 22.58
CA GLY A 176 7.03 -0.76 23.86
C GLY A 176 5.97 -1.52 24.65
N GLU A 177 4.70 -1.12 24.61
CA GLU A 177 3.59 -1.80 25.30
C GLU A 177 3.33 -3.22 24.81
N ILE A 178 3.52 -3.47 23.52
CA ILE A 178 3.36 -4.80 22.92
C ILE A 178 4.68 -5.59 22.90
N GLY A 179 5.76 -5.04 23.49
CA GLY A 179 7.01 -5.76 23.73
C GLY A 179 8.08 -5.63 22.64
N LEU A 180 7.97 -4.67 21.71
CA LEU A 180 9.03 -4.44 20.73
C LEU A 180 10.32 -3.95 21.41
N PRO A 181 11.51 -4.35 20.91
CA PRO A 181 12.81 -3.95 21.43
C PRO A 181 13.15 -2.51 21.03
N THR A 182 12.53 -1.52 21.69
CA THR A 182 12.61 -0.10 21.33
C THR A 182 14.03 0.46 21.29
N GLU A 183 14.96 -0.09 22.08
CA GLU A 183 16.38 0.30 22.04
C GLU A 183 17.04 -0.11 20.71
N ARG A 184 16.86 -1.36 20.27
CA ARG A 184 17.36 -1.86 18.98
C ARG A 184 16.76 -1.07 17.81
N ILE A 185 15.46 -0.72 17.93
CA ILE A 185 14.75 0.10 16.93
C ILE A 185 15.34 1.52 16.87
N ALA A 186 15.64 2.13 18.03
CA ALA A 186 16.26 3.45 18.09
C ALA A 186 17.67 3.45 17.45
N ASP A 187 18.42 2.36 17.60
CA ASP A 187 19.71 2.15 16.97
C ASP A 187 19.61 1.73 15.49
N ARG A 188 18.38 1.61 14.98
CA ARG A 188 18.08 1.18 13.60
C ARG A 188 18.68 -0.19 13.25
N GLU A 189 18.75 -1.08 14.24
CA GLU A 189 19.21 -2.45 14.04
C GLU A 189 18.13 -3.24 13.27
N PRO A 190 18.46 -3.89 12.13
CA PRO A 190 17.52 -4.78 11.48
C PRO A 190 17.13 -5.95 12.41
N LEU A 191 15.83 -6.22 12.52
CA LEU A 191 15.30 -7.33 13.33
C LEU A 191 15.15 -8.63 12.51
N ILE A 192 15.34 -8.55 11.19
CA ILE A 192 15.38 -9.68 10.26
C ILE A 192 16.65 -9.64 9.42
N ASP A 193 17.22 -10.80 9.14
CA ASP A 193 18.31 -10.91 8.17
C ASP A 193 17.74 -10.98 6.74
N CYS A 194 17.70 -9.83 6.07
CA CYS A 194 17.18 -9.72 4.69
C CYS A 194 17.97 -10.57 3.68
N SER A 195 19.23 -10.97 3.97
CA SER A 195 20.02 -11.82 3.05
C SER A 195 19.48 -13.25 2.95
N ARG A 196 18.65 -13.67 3.91
CA ARG A 196 17.96 -14.97 3.90
C ARG A 196 16.70 -14.97 3.05
N ILE A 197 16.17 -13.79 2.71
CA ILE A 197 14.94 -13.65 1.92
C ILE A 197 15.29 -13.69 0.44
N GLU A 198 14.87 -14.73 -0.26
CA GLU A 198 15.14 -14.90 -1.70
C GLU A 198 14.23 -14.04 -2.57
N ALA A 199 12.98 -13.85 -2.13
CA ALA A 199 12.02 -12.93 -2.71
C ALA A 199 10.97 -12.54 -1.66
N TYR A 200 10.49 -11.30 -1.73
CA TYR A 200 9.31 -10.84 -1.01
C TYR A 200 8.16 -10.67 -2.01
N LEU A 201 7.05 -11.34 -1.73
CA LEU A 201 5.84 -11.29 -2.56
C LEU A 201 4.71 -10.67 -1.76
N GLU A 202 3.97 -9.75 -2.36
CA GLU A 202 2.81 -9.13 -1.73
C GLU A 202 1.59 -9.18 -2.67
N LEU A 203 0.50 -9.80 -2.20
CA LEU A 203 -0.79 -9.64 -2.84
C LEU A 203 -1.51 -8.48 -2.16
N HIS A 204 -2.13 -7.63 -2.95
CA HIS A 204 -2.87 -6.48 -2.44
C HIS A 204 -4.09 -6.19 -3.32
N ILE A 205 -5.10 -5.51 -2.80
CA ILE A 205 -6.16 -4.96 -3.67
C ILE A 205 -5.60 -3.83 -4.52
N GLU A 206 -6.15 -3.63 -5.72
CA GLU A 206 -5.70 -2.56 -6.63
C GLU A 206 -5.86 -1.15 -6.03
N GLN A 207 -6.86 -0.97 -5.18
CA GLN A 207 -7.29 0.33 -4.62
C GLN A 207 -7.77 1.33 -5.68
N GLY A 208 -7.92 0.89 -6.91
CA GLY A 208 -8.24 1.71 -8.07
C GLY A 208 -9.28 1.06 -9.01
N PRO A 209 -9.63 1.75 -10.12
CA PRO A 209 -10.69 1.31 -11.01
C PRO A 209 -10.21 0.55 -12.24
N LEU A 210 -8.90 0.32 -12.44
CA LEU A 210 -8.37 -0.13 -13.72
C LEU A 210 -8.71 -1.59 -14.02
N LEU A 211 -8.60 -2.48 -13.01
CA LEU A 211 -8.95 -3.89 -13.16
C LEU A 211 -10.46 -4.07 -13.40
N ILE A 212 -11.30 -3.26 -12.75
CA ILE A 212 -12.74 -3.21 -13.04
C ILE A 212 -12.97 -2.75 -14.48
N GLY A 213 -12.36 -1.63 -14.87
CA GLY A 213 -12.54 -1.06 -16.22
C GLY A 213 -12.07 -1.99 -17.34
N LYS A 214 -11.07 -2.83 -17.06
CA LYS A 214 -10.55 -3.84 -18.00
C LYS A 214 -11.20 -5.21 -17.86
N ASN A 215 -12.05 -5.42 -16.85
CA ASN A 215 -12.64 -6.71 -16.49
C ASN A 215 -11.58 -7.82 -16.28
N LEU A 216 -10.49 -7.50 -15.60
CA LEU A 216 -9.42 -8.43 -15.24
C LEU A 216 -9.50 -8.75 -13.73
N PRO A 217 -9.35 -10.03 -13.31
CA PRO A 217 -9.42 -10.42 -11.90
C PRO A 217 -8.16 -10.02 -11.12
N ALA A 218 -7.00 -9.96 -11.80
CA ALA A 218 -5.72 -9.69 -11.19
C ALA A 218 -4.76 -8.99 -12.17
N ALA A 219 -3.66 -8.46 -11.65
CA ALA A 219 -2.54 -7.92 -12.42
C ALA A 219 -1.20 -8.11 -11.68
N ILE A 220 -0.10 -8.11 -12.43
CA ILE A 220 1.25 -8.07 -11.88
C ILE A 220 1.67 -6.59 -11.73
N VAL A 221 2.29 -6.25 -10.61
CA VAL A 221 2.75 -4.89 -10.35
C VAL A 221 4.18 -4.70 -10.85
N SER A 222 4.39 -3.70 -11.72
CA SER A 222 5.73 -3.37 -12.25
C SER A 222 6.61 -2.61 -11.25
N GLY A 223 6.00 -1.94 -10.29
CA GLY A 223 6.65 -1.14 -9.26
C GLY A 223 5.68 -0.14 -8.63
N ILE A 224 6.14 0.50 -7.58
CA ILE A 224 5.39 1.45 -6.78
C ILE A 224 5.82 2.86 -7.16
N ARG A 225 4.86 3.73 -7.47
CA ARG A 225 5.16 5.12 -7.83
C ARG A 225 5.77 5.86 -6.66
N GLY A 226 6.89 6.53 -6.91
CA GLY A 226 7.37 7.61 -6.08
C GLY A 226 6.53 8.86 -6.28
N ASN A 227 6.80 9.88 -5.49
CA ASN A 227 6.09 11.13 -5.60
C ASN A 227 6.95 12.33 -5.20
N PHE A 228 6.59 13.50 -5.71
CA PHE A 228 6.90 14.76 -5.04
C PHE A 228 5.60 15.52 -4.77
N ARG A 229 5.52 16.13 -3.60
CA ARG A 229 4.31 16.76 -3.10
C ARG A 229 4.59 18.09 -2.46
N HIS A 230 3.68 19.03 -2.68
CA HIS A 230 3.55 20.26 -1.94
C HIS A 230 2.16 20.30 -1.30
N ARG A 231 2.11 20.49 0.02
CA ARG A 231 0.84 20.60 0.75
C ARG A 231 0.20 21.96 0.54
N ALA A 232 1.03 23.00 0.46
CA ALA A 232 0.58 24.36 0.36
C ALA A 232 1.52 25.16 -0.55
N ILE A 233 1.05 25.46 -1.75
CA ILE A 233 1.66 26.42 -2.66
C ILE A 233 0.78 27.66 -2.65
N ASP A 234 1.32 28.80 -2.24
CA ASP A 234 0.63 30.05 -2.28
C ASP A 234 0.89 30.77 -3.60
N CYS A 235 -0.17 31.05 -4.35
CA CYS A 235 -0.13 31.98 -5.47
C CYS A 235 -0.60 33.35 -4.97
N ILE A 236 0.30 34.31 -4.95
CA ILE A 236 0.09 35.65 -4.40
C ILE A 236 -0.09 36.64 -5.54
N GLY A 237 -1.21 37.33 -5.53
CA GLY A 237 -1.59 38.36 -6.49
C GLY A 237 -1.95 39.68 -5.81
N GLU A 238 -2.99 40.36 -6.29
CA GLU A 238 -3.45 41.63 -5.76
C GLU A 238 -4.98 41.69 -5.72
N ALA A 239 -5.52 42.04 -4.53
CA ALA A 239 -6.93 42.21 -4.37
C ALA A 239 -7.48 43.37 -5.22
N GLY A 240 -8.67 43.18 -5.77
CA GLY A 240 -9.27 44.24 -6.59
C GLY A 240 -10.76 44.07 -6.78
N HIS A 241 -11.43 45.13 -7.22
CA HIS A 241 -12.84 45.09 -7.58
C HIS A 241 -13.03 44.36 -8.91
N SER A 242 -13.80 43.25 -8.93
CA SER A 242 -13.93 42.36 -10.10
C SER A 242 -14.42 43.06 -11.38
N GLY A 243 -15.30 44.03 -11.25
CA GLY A 243 -15.85 44.83 -12.39
C GLY A 243 -15.01 46.07 -12.75
N ALA A 244 -14.15 46.58 -11.85
CA ALA A 244 -13.43 47.83 -12.06
C ALA A 244 -11.99 47.63 -12.54
N VAL A 245 -11.35 46.48 -12.28
CA VAL A 245 -9.97 46.18 -12.68
C VAL A 245 -9.96 45.50 -14.05
N PRO A 246 -9.49 46.19 -15.13
CA PRO A 246 -9.40 45.60 -16.46
C PRO A 246 -8.38 44.44 -16.50
N LYS A 247 -8.54 43.46 -17.40
CA LYS A 247 -7.70 42.26 -17.52
C LYS A 247 -6.20 42.55 -17.51
N ALA A 248 -5.72 43.60 -18.20
CA ALA A 248 -4.29 43.94 -18.31
C ALA A 248 -3.67 44.40 -17.00
N TYR A 249 -4.46 44.82 -16.01
CA TYR A 249 -4.03 45.31 -14.72
C TYR A 249 -4.23 44.31 -13.60
N ARG A 250 -4.88 43.16 -13.88
CA ARG A 250 -5.13 42.12 -12.87
C ARG A 250 -3.86 41.37 -12.55
N ARG A 251 -3.70 41.10 -11.25
CA ARG A 251 -2.75 40.13 -10.70
C ARG A 251 -3.57 39.06 -9.98
N ASP A 252 -4.25 38.25 -10.78
CA ASP A 252 -5.32 37.34 -10.35
C ASP A 252 -4.74 35.93 -10.09
N PRO A 253 -4.61 35.49 -8.84
CA PRO A 253 -4.00 34.21 -8.50
C PRO A 253 -4.87 33.02 -8.95
N VAL A 254 -6.20 33.20 -9.09
CA VAL A 254 -7.09 32.14 -9.58
C VAL A 254 -6.82 31.85 -11.05
N LEU A 255 -6.67 32.88 -11.87
CA LEU A 255 -6.33 32.72 -13.28
C LEU A 255 -4.88 32.23 -13.48
N ALA A 256 -3.96 32.54 -12.55
CA ALA A 256 -2.60 32.02 -12.59
C ALA A 256 -2.56 30.53 -12.26
N PHE A 257 -3.29 30.09 -11.24
CA PHE A 257 -3.46 28.66 -10.92
C PHE A 257 -4.11 27.88 -12.07
N ALA A 258 -5.18 28.40 -12.64
CA ALA A 258 -5.84 27.76 -13.79
C ALA A 258 -4.90 27.58 -14.99
N ASP A 259 -4.07 28.61 -15.29
CA ASP A 259 -3.06 28.54 -16.35
C ASP A 259 -1.99 27.46 -16.06
N LEU A 260 -1.51 27.38 -14.81
CA LEU A 260 -0.59 26.33 -14.39
C LEU A 260 -1.18 24.94 -14.60
N MET A 261 -2.40 24.72 -14.13
CA MET A 261 -3.03 23.40 -14.23
C MET A 261 -3.27 22.97 -15.68
N VAL A 262 -3.67 23.90 -16.57
CA VAL A 262 -3.82 23.59 -18.01
C VAL A 262 -2.49 23.16 -18.63
N ARG A 263 -1.40 23.88 -18.37
CA ARG A 263 -0.06 23.54 -18.90
C ARG A 263 0.46 22.20 -18.36
N LEU A 264 0.20 21.91 -17.08
CA LEU A 264 0.57 20.64 -16.49
C LEU A 264 -0.26 19.48 -17.04
N ASP A 265 -1.55 19.67 -17.31
CA ASP A 265 -2.43 18.67 -17.92
C ASP A 265 -2.02 18.34 -19.37
N GLU A 266 -1.66 19.35 -20.17
CA GLU A 266 -1.12 19.17 -21.52
C GLU A 266 0.20 18.40 -21.50
N SER A 267 1.07 18.70 -20.54
CA SER A 267 2.33 17.99 -20.34
C SER A 267 2.10 16.55 -19.89
N TRP A 268 1.16 16.32 -18.97
CA TRP A 268 0.75 15.01 -18.52
C TRP A 268 0.29 14.15 -19.68
N THR A 269 -0.63 14.67 -20.50
CA THR A 269 -1.10 13.99 -21.72
C THR A 269 0.07 13.64 -22.65
N THR A 270 1.03 14.56 -22.83
CA THR A 270 2.19 14.33 -23.68
C THR A 270 3.10 13.21 -23.14
N ILE A 271 3.32 13.17 -21.82
CA ILE A 271 4.13 12.15 -21.16
C ILE A 271 3.48 10.77 -21.29
N LEU A 272 2.16 10.67 -21.05
CA LEU A 272 1.42 9.42 -21.22
C LEU A 272 1.45 8.91 -22.66
N ASN A 273 1.32 9.81 -23.66
CA ASN A 273 1.40 9.45 -25.07
C ASN A 273 2.79 8.95 -25.50
N LYS A 274 3.84 9.28 -24.76
CA LYS A 274 5.20 8.72 -24.93
C LYS A 274 5.38 7.37 -24.22
N GLY A 275 4.36 6.86 -23.55
CA GLY A 275 4.39 5.61 -22.82
C GLY A 275 5.04 5.70 -21.43
N ALA A 276 5.34 6.91 -20.95
CA ALA A 276 5.84 7.11 -19.60
C ALA A 276 4.67 7.20 -18.58
N ASP A 277 4.93 6.75 -17.37
CA ASP A 277 3.95 6.73 -16.28
C ASP A 277 3.94 8.07 -15.54
N LEU A 278 2.77 8.66 -15.37
CA LEU A 278 2.57 9.89 -14.59
C LEU A 278 1.16 9.98 -14.02
N VAL A 279 1.05 10.50 -12.80
CA VAL A 279 -0.21 10.93 -12.17
C VAL A 279 0.00 12.33 -11.58
N LEU A 280 -0.98 13.20 -11.75
CA LEU A 280 -0.96 14.57 -11.25
C LEU A 280 -2.29 14.92 -10.59
N THR A 281 -2.24 15.53 -9.40
CA THR A 281 -3.43 15.93 -8.65
C THR A 281 -3.17 17.22 -7.87
N SER A 282 -4.17 18.12 -7.89
CA SER A 282 -4.31 19.21 -6.94
C SER A 282 -5.58 18.97 -6.10
N GLY A 283 -5.40 18.33 -4.93
CA GLY A 283 -6.52 17.88 -4.09
C GLY A 283 -7.12 18.98 -3.20
N MET A 284 -6.36 20.04 -2.95
CA MET A 284 -6.79 21.18 -2.13
C MET A 284 -6.59 22.46 -2.92
N VAL A 285 -7.65 23.26 -3.04
CA VAL A 285 -7.62 24.59 -3.67
C VAL A 285 -8.51 25.50 -2.86
N SER A 286 -7.97 26.60 -2.37
CA SER A 286 -8.74 27.54 -1.56
C SER A 286 -8.24 28.97 -1.72
N THR A 287 -9.17 29.90 -1.59
CA THR A 287 -8.90 31.30 -1.31
C THR A 287 -9.30 31.59 0.14
N ASP A 288 -8.86 32.74 0.70
CA ASP A 288 -9.19 33.11 2.07
C ASP A 288 -10.70 33.36 2.22
N ARG A 289 -11.38 32.50 3.01
CA ARG A 289 -12.84 32.54 3.21
C ARG A 289 -13.31 33.80 3.95
N GLU A 290 -12.48 34.39 4.81
CA GLU A 290 -12.85 35.57 5.59
C GLU A 290 -12.90 36.82 4.71
N THR A 291 -12.06 36.89 3.68
CA THR A 291 -11.97 38.04 2.78
C THR A 291 -12.66 37.83 1.45
N ASN A 292 -13.19 36.62 1.17
CA ASN A 292 -13.87 36.29 -0.08
C ASN A 292 -15.16 37.10 -0.28
N ALA A 293 -15.35 37.61 -1.48
CA ALA A 293 -16.59 38.24 -1.91
C ALA A 293 -16.82 38.05 -3.42
N LEU A 294 -18.08 37.97 -3.82
CA LEU A 294 -18.46 37.76 -5.22
C LEU A 294 -17.84 38.80 -6.18
N SER A 295 -17.68 40.04 -5.70
CA SER A 295 -17.15 41.17 -6.50
C SER A 295 -15.66 41.45 -6.25
N ARG A 296 -14.92 40.51 -5.66
CA ARG A 296 -13.49 40.70 -5.33
C ARG A 296 -12.62 39.77 -6.16
N ILE A 297 -11.53 40.28 -6.70
CA ILE A 297 -10.37 39.48 -7.14
C ILE A 297 -9.61 39.14 -5.84
N PRO A 298 -9.35 37.86 -5.54
CA PRO A 298 -8.57 37.52 -4.34
C PRO A 298 -7.10 37.93 -4.50
N ASP A 299 -6.44 38.16 -3.39
CA ASP A 299 -5.00 38.47 -3.34
C ASP A 299 -4.13 37.22 -3.15
N ARG A 300 -4.73 36.09 -2.74
CA ARG A 300 -4.05 34.82 -2.55
C ARG A 300 -4.95 33.65 -2.92
N LEU A 301 -4.33 32.61 -3.49
CA LEU A 301 -4.91 31.27 -3.65
C LEU A 301 -3.87 30.26 -3.17
N THR A 302 -4.28 29.36 -2.27
CA THR A 302 -3.44 28.26 -1.79
C THR A 302 -3.91 26.95 -2.43
N PHE A 303 -2.98 26.13 -2.94
CA PHE A 303 -3.28 24.82 -3.50
C PHE A 303 -2.22 23.78 -3.14
N SER A 304 -2.61 22.49 -3.21
CA SER A 304 -1.68 21.38 -3.10
C SER A 304 -1.28 20.85 -4.47
N LEU A 305 -0.15 20.14 -4.53
CA LEU A 305 0.30 19.44 -5.73
C LEU A 305 0.85 18.06 -5.31
N ASP A 306 0.35 17.00 -5.95
CA ASP A 306 0.83 15.62 -5.81
C ASP A 306 1.13 15.08 -7.20
N ILE A 307 2.40 14.79 -7.48
CA ILE A 307 2.87 14.25 -8.76
C ILE A 307 3.56 12.92 -8.49
N ARG A 308 3.15 11.89 -9.20
CA ARG A 308 3.62 10.51 -9.00
C ARG A 308 4.08 9.87 -10.30
N SER A 309 5.15 9.09 -10.24
CA SER A 309 5.66 8.28 -11.35
C SER A 309 6.49 7.10 -10.85
N GLN A 310 6.57 6.02 -11.64
CA GLN A 310 7.52 4.93 -11.42
C GLN A 310 8.96 5.31 -11.80
N SER A 311 9.17 6.41 -12.53
CA SER A 311 10.48 6.89 -12.96
C SER A 311 10.93 8.08 -12.11
N ALA A 312 12.06 7.94 -11.43
CA ALA A 312 12.70 9.05 -10.74
C ALA A 312 13.08 10.20 -11.70
N GLU A 313 13.54 9.85 -12.92
CA GLU A 313 13.86 10.81 -13.97
C GLU A 313 12.62 11.63 -14.37
N THR A 314 11.48 10.95 -14.60
CA THR A 314 10.21 11.65 -14.90
C THR A 314 9.77 12.56 -13.76
N LEU A 315 9.96 12.15 -12.50
CA LEU A 315 9.67 13.01 -11.34
C LEU A 315 10.56 14.24 -11.30
N ASP A 316 11.86 14.12 -11.60
CA ASP A 316 12.81 15.24 -11.62
C ASP A 316 12.54 16.18 -12.81
N GLU A 317 12.19 15.63 -13.97
CA GLU A 317 11.76 16.42 -15.14
C GLU A 317 10.48 17.20 -14.83
N MET A 318 9.49 16.57 -14.19
CA MET A 318 8.25 17.24 -13.81
C MET A 318 8.47 18.31 -12.75
N ARG A 319 9.37 18.09 -11.78
CA ARG A 319 9.75 19.11 -10.80
C ARG A 319 10.34 20.35 -11.50
N SER A 320 11.22 20.12 -12.45
CA SER A 320 11.85 21.17 -13.25
C SER A 320 10.83 21.91 -14.14
N LEU A 321 9.90 21.17 -14.72
CA LEU A 321 8.81 21.74 -15.53
C LEU A 321 7.89 22.62 -14.68
N VAL A 322 7.41 22.12 -13.53
CA VAL A 322 6.57 22.90 -12.60
C VAL A 322 7.23 24.22 -12.22
N ALA A 323 8.52 24.18 -11.85
CA ALA A 323 9.27 25.39 -11.50
C ALA A 323 9.41 26.36 -12.68
N THR A 324 9.59 25.86 -13.90
CA THR A 324 9.70 26.65 -15.12
C THR A 324 8.38 27.32 -15.48
N GLU A 325 7.27 26.55 -15.44
CA GLU A 325 5.93 27.08 -15.75
C GLU A 325 5.49 28.11 -14.72
N MET A 326 5.74 27.88 -13.43
CA MET A 326 5.48 28.88 -12.39
C MET A 326 6.22 30.20 -12.66
N LYS A 327 7.50 30.16 -12.96
CA LYS A 327 8.29 31.36 -13.29
C LYS A 327 7.76 32.09 -14.51
N GLN A 328 7.32 31.38 -15.54
CA GLN A 328 6.73 32.00 -16.73
C GLN A 328 5.39 32.66 -16.39
N ILE A 329 4.53 31.99 -15.62
CA ILE A 329 3.23 32.54 -15.18
C ILE A 329 3.41 33.73 -14.26
N GLU A 330 4.37 33.72 -13.35
CA GLU A 330 4.74 34.90 -12.52
C GLU A 330 4.99 36.15 -13.37
N LYS A 331 5.73 35.98 -14.46
CA LYS A 331 6.09 37.04 -15.39
C LYS A 331 4.88 37.53 -16.18
N ASP A 332 4.07 36.57 -16.72
CA ASP A 332 2.96 36.88 -17.62
C ASP A 332 1.77 37.48 -16.86
N ARG A 333 1.50 37.00 -15.64
CA ARG A 333 0.35 37.37 -14.82
C ARG A 333 0.68 38.28 -13.64
N LYS A 334 1.96 38.58 -13.44
CA LYS A 334 2.48 39.44 -12.35
C LYS A 334 2.05 39.00 -10.97
N VAL A 335 2.03 37.69 -10.76
CA VAL A 335 1.82 37.01 -9.48
C VAL A 335 3.13 36.44 -8.95
N ARG A 336 3.13 35.84 -7.77
CA ARG A 336 4.29 35.17 -7.18
C ARG A 336 3.84 33.83 -6.59
N PHE A 337 4.60 32.75 -6.83
CA PHE A 337 4.42 31.47 -6.17
C PHE A 337 5.38 31.34 -4.99
N GLU A 338 4.85 30.93 -3.84
CA GLU A 338 5.61 30.55 -2.65
C GLU A 338 5.31 29.08 -2.34
N LEU A 339 6.35 28.25 -2.35
CA LEU A 339 6.24 26.82 -2.12
C LEU A 339 6.61 26.51 -0.65
N ASP A 340 5.94 25.52 -0.07
CA ASP A 340 6.39 24.89 1.17
C ASP A 340 7.68 24.08 0.93
N GLU A 341 8.22 23.45 1.99
CA GLU A 341 9.44 22.63 1.93
C GLU A 341 9.31 21.44 0.96
N GLY A 342 8.06 21.00 0.74
CA GLY A 342 7.75 19.86 -0.10
C GLY A 342 8.16 18.52 0.53
N MET A 343 7.70 17.43 -0.11
CA MET A 343 8.02 16.06 0.27
C MET A 343 8.41 15.28 -0.98
N TYR A 344 9.34 14.36 -0.84
CA TYR A 344 9.77 13.45 -1.90
C TYR A 344 9.85 12.02 -1.39
N SER A 345 9.30 11.09 -2.16
CA SER A 345 9.50 9.66 -1.97
C SER A 345 9.99 9.06 -3.28
N ALA A 346 11.11 8.36 -3.24
CA ALA A 346 11.62 7.67 -4.41
C ALA A 346 10.66 6.56 -4.86
N PRO A 347 10.56 6.28 -6.19
CA PRO A 347 9.86 5.10 -6.67
C PRO A 347 10.53 3.83 -6.16
N ALA A 348 9.74 2.80 -5.86
CA ALA A 348 10.26 1.46 -5.61
C ALA A 348 9.98 0.57 -6.83
N ILE A 349 11.03 -0.03 -7.37
CA ILE A 349 10.93 -0.88 -8.55
C ILE A 349 10.79 -2.33 -8.05
N CYS A 350 9.78 -3.05 -8.55
CA CYS A 350 9.72 -4.49 -8.38
C CYS A 350 10.88 -5.14 -9.16
N ASP A 351 11.42 -6.23 -8.62
CA ASP A 351 12.53 -6.94 -9.27
C ASP A 351 12.09 -7.51 -10.63
N ALA A 352 12.87 -7.24 -11.67
CA ALA A 352 12.50 -7.58 -13.04
C ALA A 352 12.36 -9.11 -13.26
N SER A 353 13.16 -9.93 -12.56
CA SER A 353 13.05 -11.39 -12.63
C SER A 353 11.79 -11.87 -11.93
N VAL A 354 11.49 -11.35 -10.73
CA VAL A 354 10.26 -11.68 -9.99
C VAL A 354 9.02 -11.28 -10.77
N VAL A 355 9.01 -10.08 -11.36
CA VAL A 355 7.91 -9.62 -12.25
C VAL A 355 7.72 -10.52 -13.46
N SER A 356 8.83 -10.94 -14.10
CA SER A 356 8.78 -11.87 -15.24
C SER A 356 8.19 -13.22 -14.82
N ASP A 357 8.68 -13.79 -13.72
CA ASP A 357 8.24 -15.09 -13.20
C ASP A 357 6.76 -15.06 -12.77
N LEU A 358 6.32 -13.97 -12.11
CA LEU A 358 4.90 -13.77 -11.76
C LEU A 358 4.02 -13.63 -13.00
N ARG A 359 4.50 -12.95 -14.04
CA ARG A 359 3.76 -12.83 -15.30
C ARG A 359 3.60 -14.18 -15.99
N ASP A 360 4.66 -14.99 -16.01
CA ASP A 360 4.62 -16.33 -16.58
C ASP A 360 3.73 -17.27 -15.72
N ALA A 361 3.78 -17.14 -14.39
CA ALA A 361 2.87 -17.82 -13.47
C ALA A 361 1.41 -17.46 -13.77
N MET A 362 1.09 -16.15 -13.94
CA MET A 362 -0.25 -15.71 -14.32
C MET A 362 -0.71 -16.35 -15.63
N GLY A 363 0.15 -16.42 -16.65
CA GLY A 363 -0.15 -17.11 -17.92
C GLY A 363 -0.48 -18.59 -17.74
N ARG A 364 0.20 -19.29 -16.80
CA ARG A 364 -0.07 -20.72 -16.49
C ARG A 364 -1.42 -20.95 -15.81
N THR A 365 -1.96 -19.96 -15.09
CA THR A 365 -3.34 -20.06 -14.55
C THR A 365 -4.43 -19.88 -15.60
N GLY A 366 -4.07 -19.58 -16.85
CA GLY A 366 -4.99 -19.31 -17.95
C GLY A 366 -5.48 -17.86 -18.00
N LEU A 367 -4.95 -16.99 -17.15
CA LEU A 367 -5.20 -15.56 -17.21
C LEU A 367 -4.28 -14.89 -18.25
N GLU A 368 -4.80 -13.86 -18.93
CA GLU A 368 -3.96 -13.02 -19.78
C GLU A 368 -3.04 -12.16 -18.90
N PRO A 369 -1.70 -12.26 -19.06
CA PRO A 369 -0.77 -11.47 -18.28
C PRO A 369 -0.95 -9.98 -18.50
N PHE A 370 -1.28 -9.25 -17.43
CA PHE A 370 -1.39 -7.81 -17.42
C PHE A 370 -0.48 -7.21 -16.37
N VAL A 371 0.29 -6.20 -16.74
CA VAL A 371 1.26 -5.52 -15.86
C VAL A 371 0.88 -4.06 -15.71
N MET A 372 0.88 -3.56 -14.48
CA MET A 372 0.52 -2.17 -14.17
C MET A 372 1.32 -1.63 -12.98
N PRO A 373 1.46 -0.30 -12.84
CA PRO A 373 2.07 0.30 -11.66
C PRO A 373 1.13 0.32 -10.47
N SER A 374 1.69 0.32 -9.25
CA SER A 374 0.93 0.70 -8.06
C SER A 374 0.84 2.21 -7.90
N GLY A 375 -0.37 2.70 -7.60
CA GLY A 375 -0.64 4.08 -7.21
C GLY A 375 -0.43 4.35 -5.73
N GLY A 376 -0.63 3.33 -4.89
CA GLY A 376 -0.39 3.33 -3.44
C GLY A 376 1.04 2.89 -3.09
N GLY A 377 1.45 3.15 -1.85
CA GLY A 377 2.65 2.56 -1.31
C GLY A 377 2.34 1.22 -0.62
N HIS A 378 3.35 0.36 -0.48
CA HIS A 378 3.20 -0.98 0.10
C HIS A 378 4.48 -1.40 0.82
N ASP A 379 4.40 -2.38 1.70
CA ASP A 379 5.55 -2.95 2.42
C ASP A 379 6.64 -3.47 1.47
N ALA A 380 6.25 -3.93 0.28
CA ALA A 380 7.17 -4.34 -0.79
C ALA A 380 8.21 -3.26 -1.15
N ALA A 381 7.86 -1.96 -1.02
CA ALA A 381 8.82 -0.87 -1.24
C ALA A 381 9.94 -0.86 -0.20
N VAL A 382 9.63 -1.19 1.05
CA VAL A 382 10.60 -1.22 2.15
C VAL A 382 11.54 -2.42 2.01
N PHE A 383 11.02 -3.59 1.67
CA PHE A 383 11.85 -4.78 1.38
C PHE A 383 12.73 -4.56 0.15
N SER A 384 12.19 -3.97 -0.92
CA SER A 384 12.98 -3.60 -2.10
C SER A 384 14.12 -2.63 -1.74
N ALA A 385 13.86 -1.61 -0.92
CA ALA A 385 14.88 -0.68 -0.43
C ALA A 385 15.94 -1.36 0.46
N ALA A 386 15.58 -2.45 1.14
CA ALA A 386 16.51 -3.30 1.91
C ALA A 386 17.33 -4.27 1.03
N GLY A 387 17.16 -4.22 -0.30
CA GLY A 387 17.87 -5.07 -1.25
C GLY A 387 17.26 -6.47 -1.44
N VAL A 388 16.04 -6.70 -0.98
CA VAL A 388 15.30 -7.94 -1.20
C VAL A 388 14.58 -7.86 -2.56
N PRO A 389 14.73 -8.85 -3.47
CA PRO A 389 13.94 -8.92 -4.68
C PRO A 389 12.45 -8.94 -4.34
N ALA A 390 11.68 -7.93 -4.77
CA ALA A 390 10.27 -7.80 -4.42
C ALA A 390 9.37 -7.87 -5.66
N GLY A 391 8.19 -8.47 -5.50
CA GLY A 391 7.15 -8.51 -6.53
C GLY A 391 5.77 -8.48 -5.91
N MET A 392 4.78 -7.99 -6.68
CA MET A 392 3.41 -7.85 -6.18
C MET A 392 2.38 -8.33 -7.21
N VAL A 393 1.26 -8.79 -6.69
CA VAL A 393 0.06 -9.14 -7.45
C VAL A 393 -1.10 -8.30 -6.94
N PHE A 394 -1.77 -7.58 -7.83
CA PHE A 394 -3.02 -6.92 -7.51
C PHE A 394 -4.21 -7.83 -7.77
N VAL A 395 -5.19 -7.77 -6.88
CA VAL A 395 -6.52 -8.35 -7.06
C VAL A 395 -7.54 -7.24 -7.28
N ARG A 396 -8.49 -7.48 -8.18
CA ARG A 396 -9.59 -6.57 -8.47
C ARG A 396 -10.44 -6.31 -7.22
N ASN A 397 -10.66 -5.03 -6.92
CA ASN A 397 -11.60 -4.61 -5.88
C ASN A 397 -12.51 -3.51 -6.40
N ARG A 398 -13.67 -3.33 -5.77
CA ARG A 398 -14.65 -2.30 -6.09
C ARG A 398 -14.64 -1.21 -5.03
N ASN A 399 -15.09 -0.03 -5.43
CA ASN A 399 -15.28 1.15 -4.60
C ASN A 399 -13.99 1.77 -4.04
N GLY A 400 -12.84 1.44 -4.65
CA GLY A 400 -11.54 1.92 -4.18
C GLY A 400 -11.12 1.29 -2.85
N SER A 401 -10.38 2.03 -2.04
CA SER A 401 -9.96 1.63 -0.69
C SER A 401 -10.03 2.81 0.28
N HIS A 402 -9.71 2.56 1.57
CA HIS A 402 -9.78 3.53 2.67
C HIS A 402 -11.18 4.09 2.90
N ASN A 403 -12.20 3.26 2.67
CA ASN A 403 -13.60 3.57 2.90
C ASN A 403 -14.41 2.29 3.25
N PRO A 404 -15.56 2.42 3.91
CA PRO A 404 -16.35 1.27 4.36
C PRO A 404 -17.02 0.47 3.22
N ASP A 405 -17.14 1.06 2.02
CA ASP A 405 -17.78 0.43 0.86
C ASP A 405 -16.80 -0.44 0.03
N GLU A 406 -15.53 -0.53 0.43
CA GLU A 406 -14.53 -1.39 -0.19
C GLU A 406 -15.03 -2.82 -0.31
N ALA A 407 -14.91 -3.40 -1.51
CA ALA A 407 -15.40 -4.74 -1.77
C ALA A 407 -14.49 -5.51 -2.72
N MET A 408 -14.33 -6.81 -2.47
CA MET A 408 -13.55 -7.73 -3.29
C MET A 408 -14.34 -9.01 -3.50
N ASP A 409 -14.32 -9.56 -4.72
CA ASP A 409 -14.90 -10.87 -4.98
C ASP A 409 -13.91 -11.97 -4.61
N VAL A 410 -14.35 -12.95 -3.82
CA VAL A 410 -13.51 -14.07 -3.38
C VAL A 410 -13.00 -14.89 -4.55
N SER A 411 -13.75 -14.99 -5.65
CA SER A 411 -13.29 -15.64 -6.88
C SER A 411 -12.11 -14.95 -7.54
N ASP A 412 -12.09 -13.62 -7.54
CA ASP A 412 -10.94 -12.83 -8.05
C ASP A 412 -9.73 -12.97 -7.12
N PHE A 413 -9.98 -12.97 -5.81
CA PHE A 413 -8.94 -13.23 -4.80
C PHE A 413 -8.30 -14.61 -4.99
N LEU A 414 -9.09 -15.66 -5.19
CA LEU A 414 -8.56 -17.00 -5.42
C LEU A 414 -7.79 -17.10 -6.74
N ALA A 415 -8.24 -16.42 -7.79
CA ALA A 415 -7.48 -16.33 -9.04
C ALA A 415 -6.11 -15.66 -8.85
N ALA A 416 -6.01 -14.67 -7.98
CA ALA A 416 -4.73 -14.06 -7.60
C ALA A 416 -3.88 -15.00 -6.72
N CYS A 417 -4.48 -15.76 -5.80
CA CYS A 417 -3.79 -16.82 -5.03
C CYS A 417 -3.23 -17.92 -5.95
N ASP A 418 -3.94 -18.26 -7.03
CA ASP A 418 -3.49 -19.24 -8.01
C ASP A 418 -2.22 -18.80 -8.72
N ILE A 419 -2.01 -17.48 -8.93
CA ILE A 419 -0.76 -16.93 -9.48
C ILE A 419 0.40 -17.20 -8.52
N PHE A 420 0.22 -16.96 -7.20
CA PHE A 420 1.25 -17.29 -6.21
C PHE A 420 1.53 -18.78 -6.15
N SER A 421 0.48 -19.61 -6.15
CA SER A 421 0.66 -21.07 -6.17
C SER A 421 1.47 -21.53 -7.40
N ALA A 422 1.15 -21.01 -8.57
CA ALA A 422 1.88 -21.31 -9.81
C ALA A 422 3.33 -20.79 -9.76
N TYR A 423 3.60 -19.61 -9.19
CA TYR A 423 4.95 -19.09 -8.99
C TYR A 423 5.77 -19.99 -8.07
N LEU A 424 5.19 -20.42 -6.95
CA LEU A 424 5.88 -21.28 -5.97
C LEU A 424 6.15 -22.69 -6.50
N GLU A 425 5.34 -23.21 -7.43
CA GLU A 425 5.57 -24.48 -8.11
C GLU A 425 6.70 -24.42 -9.13
N GLU A 426 6.87 -23.31 -9.85
CA GLU A 426 7.94 -23.12 -10.86
C GLU A 426 9.30 -22.87 -10.24
N GLN A 427 9.36 -22.13 -9.15
CA GLN A 427 10.59 -21.97 -8.37
C GLN A 427 11.08 -23.34 -7.81
N ALA A 428 10.37 -24.36 -8.25
CA ALA A 428 10.73 -25.75 -8.05
C ALA A 428 11.84 -26.27 -9.02
#